data_21a592be743aa7723f96de86755398fc
#
_entry.id   21a592be743aa7723f96de86755398fc
#
_cell.length_a   1.000
_cell.length_b   1.000
_cell.length_c   1.000
_cell.angle_alpha   90.00
_cell.angle_beta   90.00
_cell.angle_gamma   90.00
#
_symmetry.space_group_name_H-M   'P 1'
#
loop_
_entity.id
_entity.type
_entity.pdbx_description
1 polymer ?
#
loop_
_entity_poly.entity_id
_entity_poly.type
_entity_poly.pdbx_seq_one_letter_code
_entity_poly.pdbx_strand_id
1 'polypeptide(L)'
;MYKRQLNASNHLDLAASLENAIYNNIENLKKNVPEAYRKDALAIGRSSNLVCESGEIGIPGVDKAAEVGLLPWACHSLWLIYRHKMDDELLRNKLFPVLKQAINYYLHFTYKGKDGKIHLPQTYSPEYGSAEDCNFDLALLSWGCRTLLEITGRLNIDDPLIPRWKTILEELTPFPTDPANGLMIGRDVPYAFSHRHYSHLLAAYPLYPVSYTHLTLPTIRLV
;
A
#
# COMPACT_ATOMS: atom_id res chain seq x y z
N MET A 1 7.03 8.59 -10.70
CA MET A 1 6.61 8.71 -12.11
C MET A 1 7.68 8.17 -13.06
N TYR A 2 8.91 8.65 -12.99
CA TYR A 2 10.01 8.25 -13.92
C TYR A 2 10.35 6.75 -13.93
N LYS A 3 10.20 6.03 -12.80
CA LYS A 3 10.57 4.61 -12.72
C LYS A 3 9.73 3.70 -13.62
N ARG A 4 8.45 4.00 -13.84
CA ARG A 4 7.62 3.26 -14.79
C ARG A 4 8.08 3.44 -16.23
N GLN A 5 8.55 4.63 -16.58
CA GLN A 5 9.11 4.91 -17.90
C GLN A 5 10.40 4.12 -18.11
N LEU A 6 11.26 4.02 -17.10
CA LEU A 6 12.48 3.21 -17.17
C LEU A 6 12.16 1.73 -17.37
N ASN A 7 11.16 1.21 -16.66
CA ASN A 7 10.73 -0.18 -16.86
C ASN A 7 10.16 -0.40 -18.27
N ALA A 8 9.25 0.49 -18.73
CA ALA A 8 8.62 0.38 -20.04
C ALA A 8 9.62 0.53 -21.21
N SER A 9 10.70 1.30 -21.02
CA SER A 9 11.79 1.47 -21.99
C SER A 9 12.94 0.48 -21.83
N ASN A 10 12.78 -0.53 -20.97
CA ASN A 10 13.77 -1.58 -20.67
C ASN A 10 15.11 -1.07 -20.08
N HIS A 11 15.11 0.10 -19.44
CA HIS A 11 16.26 0.61 -18.67
C HIS A 11 16.19 0.13 -17.21
N LEU A 12 16.23 -1.18 -17.00
CA LEU A 12 16.01 -1.83 -15.70
C LEU A 12 17.14 -1.60 -14.71
N ASP A 13 18.36 -1.37 -15.19
CA ASP A 13 19.52 -0.96 -14.42
C ASP A 13 19.33 0.40 -13.73
N LEU A 14 18.82 1.39 -14.47
CA LEU A 14 18.48 2.71 -13.93
C LEU A 14 17.29 2.65 -12.96
N ALA A 15 16.35 1.74 -13.17
CA ALA A 15 15.23 1.51 -12.28
C ALA A 15 15.65 0.92 -10.92
N ALA A 16 16.82 0.27 -10.83
CA ALA A 16 17.32 -0.39 -9.62
C ALA A 16 17.65 0.57 -8.46
N SER A 17 17.71 1.88 -8.68
CA SER A 17 18.03 2.85 -7.62
C SER A 17 17.10 2.79 -6.41
N LEU A 18 15.79 2.59 -6.60
CA LEU A 18 14.83 2.41 -5.50
C LEU A 18 15.00 1.05 -4.82
N GLU A 19 15.23 0.02 -5.61
CA GLU A 19 15.52 -1.32 -5.13
C GLU A 19 16.72 -1.28 -4.17
N ASN A 20 17.83 -0.71 -4.62
CA ASN A 20 19.06 -0.60 -3.82
C ASN A 20 18.85 0.26 -2.56
N ALA A 21 18.13 1.38 -2.66
CA ALA A 21 17.84 2.22 -1.51
C ALA A 21 17.08 1.44 -0.42
N ILE A 22 16.06 0.66 -0.79
CA ILE A 22 15.25 -0.11 0.16
C ILE A 22 16.07 -1.27 0.76
N TYR A 23 16.69 -2.09 -0.09
CA TYR A 23 17.34 -3.33 0.40
C TYR A 23 18.65 -3.09 1.16
N ASN A 24 19.36 -2.03 0.86
CA ASN A 24 20.57 -1.67 1.60
C ASN A 24 20.28 -1.01 2.96
N ASN A 25 19.02 -0.64 3.23
CA ASN A 25 18.65 0.14 4.41
C ASN A 25 17.48 -0.46 5.21
N ILE A 26 17.36 -1.79 5.23
CA ILE A 26 16.29 -2.50 5.96
C ILE A 26 16.25 -2.12 7.44
N GLU A 27 17.41 -1.97 8.10
CA GLU A 27 17.46 -1.59 9.52
C GLU A 27 16.90 -0.17 9.77
N ASN A 28 17.05 0.75 8.84
CA ASN A 28 16.46 2.07 8.95
C ASN A 28 14.93 2.03 8.71
N LEU A 29 14.47 1.23 7.73
CA LEU A 29 13.03 0.98 7.54
C LEU A 29 12.39 0.39 8.79
N LYS A 30 13.11 -0.45 9.53
CA LYS A 30 12.66 -1.02 10.79
C LYS A 30 12.58 0.03 11.91
N LYS A 31 13.57 0.94 11.98
CA LYS A 31 13.58 2.04 12.95
C LYS A 31 12.45 3.07 12.72
N ASN A 32 11.96 3.20 11.49
CA ASN A 32 10.83 4.07 11.17
C ASN A 32 9.50 3.56 11.74
N VAL A 33 9.45 2.31 12.20
CA VAL A 33 8.29 1.72 12.88
C VAL A 33 8.45 1.92 14.39
N PRO A 34 7.40 2.28 15.15
CA PRO A 34 7.44 2.33 16.61
C PRO A 34 7.95 1.00 17.20
N GLU A 35 8.72 1.08 18.27
CA GLU A 35 9.49 -0.04 18.84
C GLU A 35 8.66 -1.31 19.04
N ALA A 36 7.43 -1.17 19.49
CA ALA A 36 6.52 -2.29 19.74
C ALA A 36 6.25 -3.18 18.50
N TYR A 37 6.42 -2.65 17.30
CA TYR A 37 6.11 -3.35 16.03
C TYR A 37 7.35 -3.72 15.21
N ARG A 38 8.56 -3.34 15.64
CA ARG A 38 9.82 -3.55 14.90
C ARG A 38 10.18 -5.02 14.68
N LYS A 39 9.55 -5.92 15.42
CA LYS A 39 9.83 -7.37 15.32
C LYS A 39 9.50 -7.92 13.93
N ASP A 40 8.42 -7.46 13.32
CA ASP A 40 7.86 -8.04 12.09
C ASP A 40 7.30 -7.00 11.11
N ALA A 41 7.54 -5.72 11.34
CA ALA A 41 7.06 -4.65 10.49
C ALA A 41 8.19 -3.74 9.98
N LEU A 42 7.97 -3.16 8.79
CA LEU A 42 8.82 -2.15 8.15
C LEU A 42 7.95 -0.99 7.66
N ALA A 43 8.54 0.21 7.64
CA ALA A 43 7.88 1.38 7.10
C ALA A 43 8.88 2.38 6.50
N ILE A 44 8.35 3.29 5.67
CA ILE A 44 9.07 4.46 5.17
C ILE A 44 8.14 5.68 5.28
N GLY A 45 8.65 6.78 5.76
CA GLY A 45 7.90 8.02 5.86
C GLY A 45 8.01 8.88 4.59
N ARG A 46 7.12 9.86 4.48
CA ARG A 46 7.03 10.81 3.36
C ARG A 46 8.33 11.58 3.09
N SER A 47 9.04 11.95 4.14
CA SER A 47 10.26 12.76 4.11
C SER A 47 11.48 11.92 4.49
N SER A 48 11.71 10.83 3.76
CA SER A 48 12.88 9.98 3.96
C SER A 48 14.12 10.55 3.30
N ASN A 49 15.26 10.38 3.96
CA ASN A 49 16.57 10.65 3.36
C ASN A 49 17.03 9.51 2.42
N LEU A 50 18.24 9.63 1.85
CA LEU A 50 18.79 8.67 0.89
C LEU A 50 19.03 7.26 1.49
N VAL A 51 19.13 7.15 2.80
CA VAL A 51 19.28 5.88 3.52
C VAL A 51 17.96 5.42 4.17
N CYS A 52 16.84 5.91 3.67
CA CYS A 52 15.49 5.54 4.10
C CYS A 52 15.16 5.84 5.58
N GLU A 53 15.85 6.77 6.23
CA GLU A 53 15.47 7.27 7.55
C GLU A 53 14.41 8.36 7.40
N SER A 54 13.32 8.26 8.13
CA SER A 54 12.21 9.22 8.12
C SER A 54 11.72 9.59 9.52
N GLY A 55 12.25 8.98 10.56
CA GLY A 55 11.63 8.95 11.87
C GLY A 55 10.38 8.03 11.90
N GLU A 56 9.80 7.88 13.07
CA GLU A 56 8.63 7.01 13.25
C GLU A 56 7.41 7.56 12.50
N ILE A 57 6.73 6.67 11.75
CA ILE A 57 5.60 7.05 10.88
C ILE A 57 4.27 7.20 11.63
N GLY A 58 4.26 7.02 12.94
CA GLY A 58 3.08 7.11 13.79
C GLY A 58 2.26 5.81 13.84
N ILE A 59 1.34 5.78 14.77
CA ILE A 59 0.45 4.63 15.07
C ILE A 59 -0.94 4.93 14.51
N PRO A 60 -1.47 4.11 13.57
CA PRO A 60 -2.83 4.22 13.08
C PRO A 60 -3.87 4.25 14.20
N GLY A 61 -4.83 5.17 14.10
CA GLY A 61 -5.86 5.38 15.12
C GLY A 61 -5.43 6.19 16.35
N VAL A 62 -4.13 6.45 16.52
CA VAL A 62 -3.56 7.25 17.61
C VAL A 62 -3.01 8.56 17.05
N ASP A 63 -2.10 8.47 16.09
CA ASP A 63 -1.46 9.61 15.46
C ASP A 63 -2.23 10.06 14.23
N LYS A 64 -2.70 11.31 14.23
CA LYS A 64 -3.50 11.86 13.12
C LYS A 64 -2.77 11.88 11.78
N ALA A 65 -1.44 11.88 11.79
CA ALA A 65 -0.59 11.93 10.61
C ALA A 65 0.07 10.58 10.26
N ALA A 66 -0.43 9.45 10.80
CA ALA A 66 0.12 8.13 10.51
C ALA A 66 -0.04 7.78 9.03
N GLU A 67 1.05 7.75 8.27
CA GLU A 67 1.11 7.39 6.85
C GLU A 67 1.72 5.99 6.68
N VAL A 68 0.91 4.95 6.71
CA VAL A 68 1.38 3.56 6.68
C VAL A 68 1.69 3.06 5.27
N GLY A 69 0.96 3.57 4.28
CA GLY A 69 0.95 3.02 2.91
C GLY A 69 2.17 3.28 2.06
N LEU A 70 3.13 4.11 2.49
CA LEU A 70 4.22 4.55 1.62
C LEU A 70 5.22 3.44 1.26
N LEU A 71 5.53 2.53 2.19
CA LEU A 71 6.40 1.39 1.87
C LEU A 71 5.69 0.36 0.98
N PRO A 72 4.43 -0.06 1.24
CA PRO A 72 3.65 -0.84 0.27
C PRO A 72 3.58 -0.18 -1.11
N TRP A 73 3.43 1.15 -1.18
CA TRP A 73 3.45 1.89 -2.44
C TRP A 73 4.81 1.80 -3.16
N ALA A 74 5.92 1.89 -2.42
CA ALA A 74 7.25 1.66 -2.97
C ALA A 74 7.42 0.20 -3.45
N CYS A 75 6.91 -0.78 -2.70
CA CYS A 75 6.90 -2.19 -3.09
C CYS A 75 6.15 -2.44 -4.40
N HIS A 76 5.09 -1.67 -4.70
CA HIS A 76 4.43 -1.77 -6.01
C HIS A 76 5.39 -1.41 -7.16
N SER A 77 6.28 -0.42 -6.98
CA SER A 77 7.30 -0.11 -7.98
C SER A 77 8.33 -1.25 -8.14
N LEU A 78 8.69 -1.93 -7.04
CA LEU A 78 9.56 -3.11 -7.07
C LEU A 78 8.87 -4.31 -7.74
N TRP A 79 7.57 -4.48 -7.51
CA TRP A 79 6.73 -5.46 -8.20
C TRP A 79 6.74 -5.25 -9.71
N LEU A 80 6.65 -4.00 -10.17
CA LEU A 80 6.75 -3.68 -11.60
C LEU A 80 8.14 -4.01 -12.17
N ILE A 81 9.22 -3.78 -11.42
CA ILE A 81 10.58 -4.20 -11.84
C ILE A 81 10.62 -5.72 -11.99
N TYR A 82 10.12 -6.46 -10.98
CA TYR A 82 10.01 -7.91 -11.07
C TYR A 82 9.22 -8.36 -12.30
N ARG A 83 8.06 -7.77 -12.57
CA ARG A 83 7.22 -8.11 -13.74
C ARG A 83 7.91 -7.91 -15.08
N HIS A 84 8.94 -7.09 -15.15
CA HIS A 84 9.75 -6.90 -16.37
C HIS A 84 10.96 -7.85 -16.40
N LYS A 85 11.57 -8.14 -15.25
CA LYS A 85 12.74 -9.02 -15.15
C LYS A 85 12.38 -10.50 -15.10
N MET A 86 11.24 -10.83 -14.50
CA MET A 86 10.80 -12.21 -14.17
C MET A 86 11.85 -12.99 -13.36
N ASP A 87 12.57 -12.28 -12.49
CA ASP A 87 13.65 -12.81 -11.65
C ASP A 87 13.07 -13.32 -10.32
N ASP A 88 12.95 -14.63 -10.19
CA ASP A 88 12.39 -15.28 -9.01
C ASP A 88 13.29 -15.14 -7.77
N GLU A 89 14.60 -14.92 -7.92
CA GLU A 89 15.48 -14.64 -6.79
C GLU A 89 15.23 -13.25 -6.21
N LEU A 90 15.08 -12.25 -7.07
CA LEU A 90 14.64 -10.91 -6.65
C LEU A 90 13.30 -10.98 -5.92
N LEU A 91 12.37 -11.77 -6.47
CA LEU A 91 11.04 -11.93 -5.88
C LEU A 91 11.12 -12.56 -4.49
N ARG A 92 11.86 -13.68 -4.35
CA ARG A 92 11.99 -14.46 -3.12
C ARG A 92 12.78 -13.75 -2.03
N ASN A 93 13.94 -13.22 -2.41
CA ASN A 93 14.95 -12.77 -1.44
C ASN A 93 14.82 -11.28 -1.10
N LYS A 94 14.10 -10.52 -1.94
CA LYS A 94 13.99 -9.07 -1.79
C LYS A 94 12.54 -8.62 -1.62
N LEU A 95 11.71 -8.74 -2.66
CA LEU A 95 10.36 -8.17 -2.61
C LEU A 95 9.47 -8.84 -1.57
N PHE A 96 9.44 -10.17 -1.54
CA PHE A 96 8.57 -10.91 -0.62
C PHE A 96 8.79 -10.53 0.85
N PRO A 97 10.03 -10.55 1.42
CA PRO A 97 10.23 -10.23 2.82
C PRO A 97 9.93 -8.77 3.16
N VAL A 98 10.19 -7.83 2.26
CA VAL A 98 9.90 -6.41 2.50
C VAL A 98 8.39 -6.15 2.42
N LEU A 99 7.72 -6.64 1.38
CA LEU A 99 6.27 -6.48 1.23
C LEU A 99 5.52 -7.14 2.38
N LYS A 100 5.93 -8.35 2.79
CA LYS A 100 5.33 -9.04 3.93
C LYS A 100 5.38 -8.17 5.19
N GLN A 101 6.54 -7.63 5.54
CA GLN A 101 6.71 -6.80 6.73
C GLN A 101 6.00 -5.43 6.60
N ALA A 102 5.94 -4.87 5.40
CA ALA A 102 5.17 -3.65 5.15
C ALA A 102 3.66 -3.89 5.35
N ILE A 103 3.14 -5.04 4.91
CA ILE A 103 1.74 -5.43 5.13
C ILE A 103 1.48 -5.81 6.58
N ASN A 104 2.43 -6.47 7.27
CA ASN A 104 2.28 -6.78 8.70
C ASN A 104 2.00 -5.53 9.53
N TYR A 105 2.58 -4.38 9.17
CA TYR A 105 2.29 -3.15 9.89
C TYR A 105 0.81 -2.78 9.84
N TYR A 106 0.13 -2.95 8.72
CA TYR A 106 -1.33 -2.81 8.66
C TYR A 106 -2.04 -3.86 9.53
N LEU A 107 -1.59 -5.12 9.49
CA LEU A 107 -2.26 -6.22 10.18
C LEU A 107 -2.31 -6.04 11.70
N HIS A 108 -1.36 -5.30 12.28
CA HIS A 108 -1.38 -4.95 13.70
C HIS A 108 -2.57 -4.06 14.09
N PHE A 109 -3.12 -3.30 13.15
CA PHE A 109 -4.16 -2.31 13.41
C PHE A 109 -5.53 -2.66 12.83
N THR A 110 -5.62 -3.70 11.98
CA THR A 110 -6.92 -4.14 11.47
C THR A 110 -7.82 -4.63 12.60
N TYR A 111 -9.09 -4.23 12.57
CA TYR A 111 -10.08 -4.68 13.53
C TYR A 111 -11.37 -5.14 12.84
N LYS A 112 -12.14 -6.01 13.50
CA LYS A 112 -13.44 -6.46 13.00
C LYS A 112 -14.54 -5.52 13.51
N GLY A 113 -15.23 -4.87 12.60
CA GLY A 113 -16.34 -3.98 12.91
C GLY A 113 -17.62 -4.74 13.31
N LYS A 114 -18.64 -4.01 13.76
CA LYS A 114 -19.96 -4.57 14.10
C LYS A 114 -20.70 -5.14 12.89
N ASP A 115 -20.34 -4.70 11.70
CA ASP A 115 -20.85 -5.19 10.41
C ASP A 115 -20.19 -6.51 9.97
N GLY A 116 -19.26 -7.04 10.77
CA GLY A 116 -18.51 -8.25 10.49
C GLY A 116 -17.38 -8.08 9.48
N LYS A 117 -17.11 -6.86 9.01
CA LYS A 117 -16.02 -6.55 8.08
C LYS A 117 -14.73 -6.17 8.82
N ILE A 118 -13.62 -6.27 8.11
CA ILE A 118 -12.32 -5.82 8.59
C ILE A 118 -12.12 -4.37 8.16
N HIS A 119 -11.77 -3.55 9.13
CA HIS A 119 -11.57 -2.11 9.00
C HIS A 119 -10.14 -1.70 9.33
N LEU A 120 -9.76 -0.52 8.86
CA LEU A 120 -8.56 0.20 9.28
C LEU A 120 -8.96 1.40 10.14
N PRO A 121 -8.26 1.62 11.28
CA PRO A 121 -8.45 2.85 12.06
C PRO A 121 -7.98 4.06 11.25
N GLN A 122 -8.13 5.24 11.83
CA GLN A 122 -7.72 6.49 11.20
C GLN A 122 -6.26 6.45 10.77
N THR A 123 -6.03 6.73 9.48
CA THR A 123 -4.73 6.94 8.85
C THR A 123 -4.75 8.25 8.06
N TYR A 124 -3.58 8.70 7.60
CA TYR A 124 -3.47 9.92 6.80
C TYR A 124 -3.33 9.57 5.32
N SER A 125 -4.33 9.98 4.52
CA SER A 125 -4.24 9.91 3.07
C SER A 125 -3.25 10.97 2.56
N PRO A 126 -2.26 10.62 1.73
CA PRO A 126 -1.16 11.51 1.37
C PRO A 126 -1.60 12.93 1.00
N GLU A 127 -1.19 13.87 1.85
CA GLU A 127 -1.34 15.30 1.81
C GLU A 127 -2.78 15.84 1.73
N TYR A 128 -3.81 15.00 1.89
CA TYR A 128 -5.20 15.46 1.87
C TYR A 128 -5.80 15.57 3.27
N GLY A 129 -5.77 14.49 4.04
CA GLY A 129 -6.37 14.46 5.37
C GLY A 129 -6.45 13.05 5.94
N SER A 130 -6.94 12.97 7.15
CA SER A 130 -7.07 11.71 7.90
C SER A 130 -8.50 11.20 7.87
N ALA A 131 -8.67 9.89 7.73
CA ALA A 131 -9.95 9.22 7.81
C ALA A 131 -9.78 7.79 8.31
N GLU A 132 -10.85 7.20 8.85
CA GLU A 132 -10.95 5.75 8.96
C GLU A 132 -11.16 5.15 7.56
N ASP A 133 -10.72 3.91 7.38
CA ASP A 133 -10.82 3.22 6.10
C ASP A 133 -10.39 4.08 4.91
N CYS A 134 -9.21 4.71 5.02
CA CYS A 134 -8.64 5.45 3.91
C CYS A 134 -8.55 4.60 2.66
N ASN A 135 -9.13 5.04 1.55
CA ASN A 135 -9.08 4.33 0.27
C ASN A 135 -7.65 4.07 -0.21
N PHE A 136 -6.72 4.97 0.10
CA PHE A 136 -5.30 4.79 -0.14
C PHE A 136 -4.76 3.53 0.53
N ASP A 137 -5.04 3.38 1.83
CA ASP A 137 -4.53 2.29 2.65
C ASP A 137 -5.27 0.97 2.38
N LEU A 138 -6.61 1.01 2.20
CA LEU A 138 -7.39 -0.15 1.80
C LEU A 138 -6.91 -0.73 0.47
N ALA A 139 -6.59 0.15 -0.50
CA ALA A 139 -6.08 -0.28 -1.80
C ALA A 139 -4.72 -0.96 -1.70
N LEU A 140 -3.81 -0.41 -0.90
CA LEU A 140 -2.47 -0.95 -0.70
C LEU A 140 -2.48 -2.24 0.13
N LEU A 141 -3.31 -2.32 1.16
CA LEU A 141 -3.50 -3.55 1.94
C LEU A 141 -4.05 -4.68 1.06
N SER A 142 -5.13 -4.40 0.30
CA SER A 142 -5.72 -5.38 -0.62
C SER A 142 -4.73 -5.84 -1.70
N TRP A 143 -4.04 -4.89 -2.34
CA TRP A 143 -3.01 -5.19 -3.33
C TRP A 143 -1.87 -6.01 -2.73
N GLY A 144 -1.37 -5.62 -1.56
CA GLY A 144 -0.27 -6.30 -0.88
C GLY A 144 -0.61 -7.74 -0.52
N CYS A 145 -1.79 -7.98 0.07
CA CYS A 145 -2.25 -9.33 0.39
C CYS A 145 -2.38 -10.20 -0.86
N ARG A 146 -2.96 -9.67 -1.95
CA ARG A 146 -3.08 -10.39 -3.23
C ARG A 146 -1.73 -10.73 -3.83
N THR A 147 -0.81 -9.76 -3.82
CA THR A 147 0.55 -9.95 -4.34
C THR A 147 1.34 -10.97 -3.51
N LEU A 148 1.23 -10.94 -2.18
CA LEU A 148 1.85 -11.94 -1.31
C LEU A 148 1.33 -13.36 -1.59
N LEU A 149 0.02 -13.52 -1.80
CA LEU A 149 -0.57 -14.81 -2.19
C LEU A 149 -0.10 -15.26 -3.57
N GLU A 150 0.04 -14.34 -4.54
CA GLU A 150 0.59 -14.64 -5.87
C GLU A 150 2.05 -15.12 -5.76
N ILE A 151 2.87 -14.42 -4.96
CA ILE A 151 4.29 -14.77 -4.73
C ILE A 151 4.41 -16.14 -4.07
N THR A 152 3.64 -16.38 -3.01
CA THR A 152 3.72 -17.67 -2.29
C THR A 152 3.28 -18.83 -3.16
N GLY A 153 2.22 -18.66 -3.97
CA GLY A 153 1.79 -19.66 -4.95
C GLY A 153 2.83 -19.95 -6.03
N ARG A 154 3.42 -18.88 -6.61
CA ARG A 154 4.45 -19.01 -7.65
C ARG A 154 5.72 -19.70 -7.16
N LEU A 155 6.19 -19.33 -5.97
CA LEU A 155 7.46 -19.80 -5.42
C LEU A 155 7.33 -21.01 -4.51
N ASN A 156 6.11 -21.56 -4.33
CA ASN A 156 5.81 -22.63 -3.38
C ASN A 156 6.33 -22.31 -1.97
N ILE A 157 6.06 -21.11 -1.49
CA ILE A 157 6.41 -20.68 -0.13
C ILE A 157 5.24 -21.05 0.79
N ASP A 158 5.52 -21.83 1.83
CA ASP A 158 4.59 -22.04 2.93
C ASP A 158 4.82 -20.95 3.99
N ASP A 159 3.81 -20.08 4.18
CA ASP A 159 3.89 -18.95 5.11
C ASP A 159 2.66 -18.99 6.05
N PRO A 160 2.88 -18.88 7.38
CA PRO A 160 1.79 -18.95 8.36
C PRO A 160 0.75 -17.84 8.23
N LEU A 161 1.06 -16.76 7.51
CA LEU A 161 0.13 -15.64 7.29
C LEU A 161 -0.78 -15.81 6.07
N ILE A 162 -0.59 -16.85 5.25
CA ILE A 162 -1.45 -17.13 4.08
C ILE A 162 -2.96 -17.12 4.45
N PRO A 163 -3.42 -17.77 5.53
CA PRO A 163 -4.84 -17.70 5.91
C PRO A 163 -5.27 -16.27 6.27
N ARG A 164 -4.40 -15.51 6.95
CA ARG A 164 -4.71 -14.11 7.32
C ARG A 164 -4.87 -13.20 6.10
N TRP A 165 -3.99 -13.33 5.09
CA TRP A 165 -4.09 -12.55 3.86
C TRP A 165 -5.36 -12.88 3.07
N LYS A 166 -5.78 -14.15 3.04
CA LYS A 166 -7.06 -14.57 2.44
C LYS A 166 -8.24 -13.94 3.16
N THR A 167 -8.26 -14.03 4.50
CA THR A 167 -9.32 -13.41 5.32
C THR A 167 -9.42 -11.90 5.08
N ILE A 168 -8.28 -11.18 4.96
CA ILE A 168 -8.29 -9.76 4.61
C ILE A 168 -9.01 -9.55 3.27
N LEU A 169 -8.69 -10.31 2.24
CA LEU A 169 -9.30 -10.13 0.92
C LEU A 169 -10.80 -10.45 0.88
N GLU A 170 -11.26 -11.39 1.72
CA GLU A 170 -12.66 -11.83 1.79
C GLU A 170 -13.52 -10.88 2.66
N GLU A 171 -12.96 -10.39 3.76
CA GLU A 171 -13.71 -9.66 4.78
C GLU A 171 -13.41 -8.15 4.82
N LEU A 172 -12.45 -7.64 4.04
CA LEU A 172 -12.13 -6.21 4.04
C LEU A 172 -13.39 -5.38 3.73
N THR A 173 -13.54 -4.27 4.45
CA THR A 173 -14.63 -3.32 4.21
C THR A 173 -14.62 -2.83 2.76
N PRO A 174 -15.79 -2.59 2.14
CA PRO A 174 -15.83 -1.96 0.82
C PRO A 174 -15.14 -0.60 0.81
N PHE A 175 -14.59 -0.22 -0.33
CA PHE A 175 -13.99 1.10 -0.53
C PHE A 175 -15.05 2.19 -0.31
N PRO A 176 -14.85 3.16 0.62
CA PRO A 176 -15.75 4.27 0.81
C PRO A 176 -16.03 5.02 -0.50
N THR A 177 -17.31 5.12 -0.84
CA THR A 177 -17.81 5.79 -2.04
C THR A 177 -18.92 6.77 -1.72
N ASP A 178 -19.00 7.83 -2.50
CA ASP A 178 -20.08 8.83 -2.48
C ASP A 178 -20.80 8.79 -3.84
N PRO A 179 -22.13 8.74 -3.88
CA PRO A 179 -22.87 8.69 -5.16
C PRO A 179 -22.62 9.87 -6.09
N ALA A 180 -22.28 11.05 -5.54
CA ALA A 180 -22.01 12.25 -6.34
C ALA A 180 -20.56 12.35 -6.79
N ASN A 181 -19.60 11.88 -5.96
CA ASN A 181 -18.18 12.14 -6.13
C ASN A 181 -17.34 10.86 -6.40
N GLY A 182 -17.95 9.67 -6.32
CA GLY A 182 -17.24 8.40 -6.52
C GLY A 182 -16.40 7.98 -5.32
N LEU A 183 -15.16 7.51 -5.54
CA LEU A 183 -14.28 7.10 -4.46
C LEU A 183 -13.93 8.27 -3.54
N MET A 184 -14.14 8.08 -2.24
CA MET A 184 -13.83 9.06 -1.19
C MET A 184 -12.37 8.95 -0.75
N ILE A 185 -11.90 9.89 0.06
CA ILE A 185 -10.58 9.80 0.74
C ILE A 185 -10.60 8.63 1.73
N GLY A 186 -11.66 8.50 2.49
CA GLY A 186 -11.93 7.45 3.45
C GLY A 186 -13.35 7.58 3.98
N ARG A 187 -13.70 6.85 5.04
CA ARG A 187 -15.03 6.86 5.62
C ARG A 187 -15.41 8.29 6.01
N ASP A 188 -16.58 8.75 5.54
CA ASP A 188 -17.16 10.08 5.82
C ASP A 188 -16.29 11.28 5.40
N VAL A 189 -15.23 11.05 4.61
CA VAL A 189 -14.34 12.10 4.10
C VAL A 189 -14.34 12.07 2.58
N PRO A 190 -15.18 12.91 1.92
CA PRO A 190 -15.24 13.00 0.47
C PRO A 190 -14.01 13.75 -0.09
N TYR A 191 -13.75 13.57 -1.39
CA TYR A 191 -12.82 14.42 -2.13
C TYR A 191 -13.52 15.73 -2.49
N ALA A 192 -13.49 16.70 -1.55
CA ALA A 192 -14.32 17.91 -1.60
C ALA A 192 -13.62 19.14 -2.20
N PHE A 193 -12.31 19.11 -2.36
CA PHE A 193 -11.54 20.23 -2.92
C PHE A 193 -10.40 19.74 -3.82
N SER A 194 -10.02 20.55 -4.79
CA SER A 194 -8.95 20.22 -5.73
C SER A 194 -7.61 20.03 -4.98
N HIS A 195 -6.93 18.94 -5.29
CA HIS A 195 -5.64 18.59 -4.70
C HIS A 195 -4.73 17.94 -5.75
N ARG A 196 -3.41 18.10 -5.58
CA ARG A 196 -2.42 17.54 -6.50
C ARG A 196 -2.26 16.01 -6.41
N HIS A 197 -2.70 15.39 -5.31
CA HIS A 197 -2.64 13.95 -5.09
C HIS A 197 -4.03 13.34 -5.15
N TYR A 198 -4.16 12.28 -5.94
CA TYR A 198 -5.38 11.50 -6.10
C TYR A 198 -5.19 10.12 -5.43
N SER A 199 -4.74 10.11 -4.16
CA SER A 199 -4.42 8.91 -3.41
C SER A 199 -5.59 7.93 -3.31
N HIS A 200 -6.82 8.43 -3.17
CA HIS A 200 -8.05 7.63 -3.17
C HIS A 200 -8.29 6.85 -4.46
N LEU A 201 -7.72 7.29 -5.60
CA LEU A 201 -7.87 6.62 -6.89
C LEU A 201 -6.85 5.48 -7.12
N LEU A 202 -5.94 5.20 -6.16
CA LEU A 202 -5.04 4.07 -6.27
C LEU A 202 -5.79 2.74 -6.40
N ALA A 203 -6.99 2.65 -5.84
CA ALA A 203 -7.88 1.51 -5.96
C ALA A 203 -8.28 1.22 -7.42
N ALA A 204 -8.45 2.27 -8.25
CA ALA A 204 -8.77 2.14 -9.67
C ALA A 204 -7.51 1.97 -10.52
N TYR A 205 -6.46 2.73 -10.24
CA TYR A 205 -5.17 2.69 -10.93
C TYR A 205 -4.06 3.18 -10.00
N PRO A 206 -2.92 2.48 -9.89
CA PRO A 206 -2.48 1.31 -10.66
C PRO A 206 -2.61 -0.03 -9.91
N LEU A 207 -3.33 -0.07 -8.79
CA LEU A 207 -3.38 -1.28 -7.94
C LEU A 207 -4.51 -2.24 -8.34
N TYR A 208 -5.56 -1.72 -9.00
CA TYR A 208 -6.71 -2.46 -9.55
C TYR A 208 -7.46 -3.38 -8.56
N PRO A 209 -7.60 -3.08 -7.26
CA PRO A 209 -8.51 -3.83 -6.40
C PRO A 209 -9.99 -3.59 -6.78
N VAL A 210 -10.27 -2.46 -7.43
CA VAL A 210 -11.59 -2.11 -7.98
C VAL A 210 -11.53 -2.15 -9.50
N SER A 211 -12.37 -2.96 -10.16
CA SER A 211 -12.51 -2.96 -11.61
C SER A 211 -13.43 -1.83 -12.07
N TYR A 212 -13.24 -1.37 -13.32
CA TYR A 212 -14.09 -0.33 -13.92
C TYR A 212 -15.58 -0.69 -13.95
N THR A 213 -15.93 -1.97 -13.91
CA THR A 213 -17.32 -2.44 -13.86
C THR A 213 -18.01 -2.14 -12.53
N HIS A 214 -17.28 -1.81 -11.48
CA HIS A 214 -17.81 -1.43 -10.16
C HIS A 214 -17.77 0.08 -9.92
N LEU A 215 -17.13 0.84 -10.80
CA LEU A 215 -17.13 2.29 -10.79
C LEU A 215 -18.11 2.78 -11.85
N THR A 216 -19.35 3.04 -11.47
CA THR A 216 -20.17 3.99 -12.21
C THR A 216 -19.49 5.34 -12.05
N LEU A 217 -18.59 5.68 -12.98
CA LEU A 217 -18.05 7.02 -13.06
C LEU A 217 -19.26 7.96 -13.24
N PRO A 218 -19.42 9.00 -12.39
CA PRO A 218 -20.35 10.05 -12.71
C PRO A 218 -19.97 10.54 -14.10
N THR A 219 -20.93 10.58 -15.00
CA THR A 219 -20.72 11.06 -16.37
C THR A 219 -20.06 12.42 -16.24
N ILE A 220 -18.82 12.55 -16.67
CA ILE A 220 -18.16 13.85 -16.73
C ILE A 220 -19.02 14.69 -17.64
N ARG A 221 -19.83 15.56 -17.08
CA ARG A 221 -20.44 16.63 -17.85
C ARG A 221 -19.29 17.55 -18.22
N LEU A 222 -18.80 17.38 -19.46
CA LEU A 222 -17.99 18.38 -20.10
C LEU A 222 -18.87 19.62 -20.25
N VAL A 223 -18.57 20.62 -19.43
CA VAL A 223 -19.11 21.97 -19.61
C VAL A 223 -18.20 22.70 -20.57
#